data_3c12459932f6d4132ee9a3bbdfd650da
#
_entry.id   3c12459932f6d4132ee9a3bbdfd650da
#
_cell.length_a   1.000
_cell.length_b   1.000
_cell.length_c   1.000
_cell.angle_alpha   90.00
_cell.angle_beta   90.00
_cell.angle_gamma   90.00
#
_symmetry.space_group_name_H-M   'P 1'
#
loop_
_entity.id
_entity.type
_entity.pdbx_description
1 polymer ?
#
loop_
_entity_poly.entity_id
_entity_poly.type
_entity_poly.pdbx_seq_one_letter_code
_entity_poly.pdbx_strand_id
1 'polypeptide(L)'
;MNAKRRTLAVLAAVIAVLGLALWALNRRTAAEEAASSAAADGTIPLCSFSTADLSRITYTYNGQTLTLDDADGSWTLAEDSDYHLDESACNTMVTALSSLNAKRQLDAQAGEDYGFDAPELTVTVTAAGQTTTLTFGSSNTVTGDRYVQKDGDTALYTVDASRTACFAYDKAGLFGSFSPAGFAASDVEQVAYTLASGEKVSLTAGSELAGDGDEADSASYETVWRFAGDADTDLDQDKVQSMLSALSSYVSGQITPADGADPAACGFDAPLAVVQVTTADGTKTLTYASGTDGDYLMVEGDDSIYAVDGSIVQAVTQTADALTAA
;
A
#
# COMPACT_ATOMS: atom_id res chain seq x y z
N MET A 1 37.50 -62.64 30.83
CA MET A 1 37.63 -61.61 29.74
C MET A 1 37.86 -60.30 30.41
N ASN A 2 39.06 -59.69 30.29
CA ASN A 2 39.54 -58.59 31.12
C ASN A 2 38.70 -57.32 30.87
N ALA A 3 38.35 -56.60 31.96
CA ALA A 3 37.54 -55.35 31.90
C ALA A 3 38.03 -54.39 30.81
N LYS A 4 39.32 -54.23 30.61
CA LYS A 4 39.96 -53.42 29.56
C LYS A 4 39.54 -53.81 28.13
N ARG A 5 39.28 -55.12 27.85
CA ARG A 5 38.84 -55.57 26.52
C ARG A 5 37.35 -55.21 26.27
N ARG A 6 36.52 -55.21 27.33
CA ARG A 6 35.11 -54.79 27.22
C ARG A 6 35.00 -53.26 26.98
N THR A 7 35.82 -52.48 27.66
CA THR A 7 35.83 -50.99 27.46
C THR A 7 36.32 -50.64 26.05
N LEU A 8 37.32 -51.35 25.51
CA LEU A 8 37.82 -51.13 24.15
C LEU A 8 36.77 -51.50 23.09
N ALA A 9 36.01 -52.61 23.31
CA ALA A 9 34.93 -52.99 22.39
C ALA A 9 33.76 -52.02 22.38
N VAL A 10 33.40 -51.49 23.55
CA VAL A 10 32.34 -50.43 23.64
C VAL A 10 32.81 -49.16 22.96
N LEU A 11 34.05 -48.73 23.17
CA LEU A 11 34.62 -47.55 22.51
C LEU A 11 34.64 -47.70 20.99
N ALA A 12 35.03 -48.86 20.47
CA ALA A 12 35.02 -49.18 19.04
C ALA A 12 33.60 -49.17 18.44
N ALA A 13 32.61 -49.70 19.21
CA ALA A 13 31.21 -49.65 18.78
C ALA A 13 30.64 -48.21 18.73
N VAL A 14 30.98 -47.37 19.70
CA VAL A 14 30.57 -45.95 19.71
C VAL A 14 31.19 -45.17 18.54
N ILE A 15 32.49 -45.44 18.27
CA ILE A 15 33.16 -44.81 17.10
C ILE A 15 32.53 -45.25 15.77
N ALA A 16 32.16 -46.53 15.65
CA ALA A 16 31.49 -47.07 14.47
C ALA A 16 30.08 -46.46 14.28
N VAL A 17 29.31 -46.26 15.35
CA VAL A 17 28.00 -45.63 15.30
C VAL A 17 28.12 -44.14 14.95
N LEU A 18 29.08 -43.43 15.54
CA LEU A 18 29.35 -42.05 15.21
C LEU A 18 29.87 -41.87 13.76
N GLY A 19 30.70 -42.80 13.29
CA GLY A 19 31.17 -42.82 11.90
C GLY A 19 30.03 -43.08 10.90
N LEU A 20 29.09 -43.98 11.23
CA LEU A 20 27.89 -44.22 10.42
C LEU A 20 26.93 -43.03 10.43
N ALA A 21 26.76 -42.38 11.57
CA ALA A 21 25.94 -41.16 11.67
C ALA A 21 26.53 -40.00 10.88
N LEU A 22 27.86 -39.77 10.99
CA LEU A 22 28.59 -38.80 10.19
C LEU A 22 28.54 -39.12 8.68
N TRP A 23 28.66 -40.36 8.31
CA TRP A 23 28.56 -40.80 6.92
C TRP A 23 27.15 -40.63 6.36
N ALA A 24 26.10 -40.90 7.16
CA ALA A 24 24.71 -40.67 6.77
C ALA A 24 24.40 -39.18 6.66
N LEU A 25 24.92 -38.34 7.59
CA LEU A 25 24.83 -36.88 7.48
C LEU A 25 25.56 -36.38 6.23
N ASN A 26 26.81 -36.79 6.01
CA ASN A 26 27.57 -36.36 4.82
C ASN A 26 26.94 -36.84 3.50
N ARG A 27 26.26 -38.00 3.50
CA ARG A 27 25.51 -38.43 2.32
C ARG A 27 24.24 -37.57 2.11
N ARG A 28 23.57 -37.18 3.20
CA ARG A 28 22.44 -36.24 3.09
C ARG A 28 22.89 -34.88 2.57
N THR A 29 23.92 -34.28 3.15
CA THR A 29 24.46 -33.00 2.68
C THR A 29 25.00 -33.08 1.26
N ALA A 30 25.68 -34.17 0.86
CA ALA A 30 26.15 -34.37 -0.51
C ALA A 30 24.99 -34.63 -1.51
N ALA A 31 23.90 -35.28 -1.09
CA ALA A 31 22.71 -35.44 -1.89
C ALA A 31 21.92 -34.12 -2.03
N GLU A 32 21.88 -33.33 -0.97
CA GLU A 32 21.31 -31.97 -0.97
C GLU A 32 22.16 -31.00 -1.80
N GLU A 33 23.50 -31.08 -1.73
CA GLU A 33 24.42 -30.33 -2.58
C GLU A 33 24.37 -30.76 -4.06
N ALA A 34 24.22 -32.07 -4.34
CA ALA A 34 24.08 -32.58 -5.69
C ALA A 34 22.70 -32.22 -6.31
N ALA A 35 21.63 -32.27 -5.53
CA ALA A 35 20.32 -31.75 -5.93
C ALA A 35 20.34 -30.22 -6.11
N SER A 36 21.13 -29.52 -5.29
CA SER A 36 21.39 -28.08 -5.37
C SER A 36 22.20 -27.67 -6.60
N SER A 37 23.15 -28.50 -7.04
CA SER A 37 23.98 -28.22 -8.23
C SER A 37 23.31 -28.60 -9.55
N ALA A 38 22.24 -29.40 -9.52
CA ALA A 38 21.50 -29.80 -10.73
C ALA A 38 20.41 -28.81 -11.12
N ALA A 39 20.07 -27.86 -10.24
CA ALA A 39 19.14 -26.79 -10.56
C ALA A 39 19.92 -25.58 -11.08
N ALA A 40 19.72 -25.21 -12.32
CA ALA A 40 20.19 -23.93 -12.86
C ALA A 40 19.59 -22.81 -12.00
N ASP A 41 20.43 -22.10 -11.24
CA ASP A 41 20.06 -20.99 -10.37
C ASP A 41 19.10 -20.01 -11.07
N GLY A 42 17.82 -20.01 -10.63
CA GLY A 42 16.85 -19.01 -11.06
C GLY A 42 16.45 -19.05 -12.55
N THR A 43 16.55 -20.19 -13.21
CA THR A 43 16.29 -20.33 -14.66
C THR A 43 15.04 -21.14 -15.01
N ILE A 44 14.32 -21.71 -14.04
CA ILE A 44 13.11 -22.50 -14.30
C ILE A 44 11.90 -21.55 -14.27
N PRO A 45 11.27 -21.24 -15.42
CA PRO A 45 10.18 -20.29 -15.46
C PRO A 45 8.91 -20.90 -14.83
N LEU A 46 8.39 -20.29 -13.78
CA LEU A 46 7.07 -20.57 -13.22
C LEU A 46 5.99 -19.78 -13.96
N CYS A 47 6.28 -18.50 -14.23
CA CYS A 47 5.48 -17.63 -15.08
C CYS A 47 6.37 -17.01 -16.15
N SER A 48 5.84 -16.86 -17.36
CA SER A 48 6.51 -16.20 -18.47
C SER A 48 5.45 -15.59 -19.37
N PHE A 49 5.23 -14.30 -19.23
CA PHE A 49 4.30 -13.52 -20.07
C PHE A 49 4.81 -12.08 -20.21
N SER A 50 4.33 -11.39 -21.23
CA SER A 50 4.55 -9.95 -21.34
C SER A 50 3.69 -9.22 -20.31
N THR A 51 4.23 -8.22 -19.65
CA THR A 51 3.46 -7.39 -18.70
C THR A 51 2.23 -6.76 -19.35
N ALA A 52 2.30 -6.46 -20.65
CA ALA A 52 1.18 -5.93 -21.44
C ALA A 52 0.06 -6.96 -21.71
N ASP A 53 0.32 -8.25 -21.54
CA ASP A 53 -0.67 -9.31 -21.73
C ASP A 53 -1.43 -9.66 -20.45
N LEU A 54 -0.97 -9.13 -19.30
CA LEU A 54 -1.55 -9.41 -18.01
C LEU A 54 -2.83 -8.58 -17.83
N SER A 55 -3.92 -9.25 -17.48
CA SER A 55 -5.24 -8.63 -17.34
C SER A 55 -5.85 -8.79 -15.96
N ARG A 56 -5.39 -9.76 -15.16
CA ARG A 56 -5.93 -10.01 -13.82
C ARG A 56 -4.91 -10.66 -12.92
N ILE A 57 -4.86 -10.21 -11.67
CA ILE A 57 -4.17 -10.86 -10.56
C ILE A 57 -5.18 -11.12 -9.45
N THR A 58 -5.36 -12.36 -9.05
CA THR A 58 -6.11 -12.71 -7.83
C THR A 58 -5.14 -13.32 -6.84
N TYR A 59 -5.08 -12.79 -5.65
CA TYR A 59 -4.27 -13.42 -4.61
C TYR A 59 -5.02 -13.53 -3.30
N THR A 60 -4.70 -14.59 -2.55
CA THR A 60 -5.20 -14.82 -1.20
C THR A 60 -4.02 -14.78 -0.26
N TYR A 61 -4.03 -13.83 0.67
CA TYR A 61 -3.03 -13.66 1.70
C TYR A 61 -3.71 -13.60 3.07
N ASN A 62 -3.25 -14.41 4.03
CA ASN A 62 -3.85 -14.52 5.37
C ASN A 62 -5.38 -14.70 5.37
N GLY A 63 -5.90 -15.46 4.40
CA GLY A 63 -7.34 -15.75 4.28
C GLY A 63 -8.17 -14.64 3.63
N GLN A 64 -7.59 -13.49 3.29
CA GLN A 64 -8.24 -12.45 2.50
C GLN A 64 -7.89 -12.63 1.03
N THR A 65 -8.91 -12.61 0.17
CA THR A 65 -8.73 -12.67 -1.29
C THR A 65 -9.00 -11.30 -1.89
N LEU A 66 -8.09 -10.85 -2.74
CA LEU A 66 -8.21 -9.62 -3.50
C LEU A 66 -8.01 -9.92 -4.99
N THR A 67 -8.84 -9.31 -5.82
CA THR A 67 -8.77 -9.43 -7.28
C THR A 67 -8.50 -8.07 -7.90
N LEU A 68 -7.37 -7.97 -8.59
CA LEU A 68 -6.94 -6.78 -9.31
C LEU A 68 -7.15 -7.00 -10.80
N ASP A 69 -7.90 -6.12 -11.43
CA ASP A 69 -8.15 -6.10 -12.87
C ASP A 69 -7.39 -4.94 -13.51
N ASP A 70 -6.68 -5.23 -14.59
CA ASP A 70 -6.08 -4.22 -15.45
C ASP A 70 -7.06 -3.84 -16.56
N ALA A 71 -7.44 -2.58 -16.59
CA ALA A 71 -8.21 -1.99 -17.67
C ALA A 71 -7.40 -0.85 -18.30
N ASP A 72 -6.86 -1.13 -19.50
CA ASP A 72 -6.13 -0.13 -20.30
C ASP A 72 -4.88 0.47 -19.59
N GLY A 73 -4.23 -0.32 -18.73
CA GLY A 73 -3.03 0.08 -17.98
C GLY A 73 -3.32 0.76 -16.65
N SER A 74 -4.56 0.72 -16.18
CA SER A 74 -4.98 1.19 -14.86
C SER A 74 -5.58 0.03 -14.06
N TRP A 75 -5.08 -0.15 -12.82
CA TRP A 75 -5.51 -1.22 -11.95
C TRP A 75 -6.75 -0.83 -11.15
N THR A 76 -7.70 -1.73 -11.06
CA THR A 76 -8.91 -1.60 -10.23
C THR A 76 -9.09 -2.83 -9.35
N LEU A 77 -9.69 -2.65 -8.18
CA LEU A 77 -10.10 -3.75 -7.33
C LEU A 77 -11.45 -4.27 -7.83
N ALA A 78 -11.51 -5.54 -8.25
CA ALA A 78 -12.71 -6.12 -8.86
C ALA A 78 -13.93 -6.09 -7.93
N GLU A 79 -13.68 -6.24 -6.62
CA GLU A 79 -14.70 -6.21 -5.56
C GLU A 79 -15.17 -4.78 -5.23
N ASP A 80 -14.37 -3.76 -5.63
CA ASP A 80 -14.60 -2.35 -5.28
C ASP A 80 -13.88 -1.42 -6.25
N SER A 81 -14.54 -1.10 -7.35
CA SER A 81 -13.96 -0.28 -8.43
C SER A 81 -13.69 1.17 -8.05
N ASP A 82 -14.30 1.65 -6.96
CA ASP A 82 -14.16 3.02 -6.47
C ASP A 82 -12.95 3.16 -5.52
N TYR A 83 -12.37 2.04 -5.11
CA TYR A 83 -11.19 2.04 -4.24
C TYR A 83 -9.94 2.49 -4.99
N HIS A 84 -9.25 3.48 -4.44
CA HIS A 84 -8.05 4.02 -5.05
C HIS A 84 -6.82 3.18 -4.73
N LEU A 85 -6.35 2.42 -5.74
CA LEU A 85 -5.20 1.53 -5.59
C LEU A 85 -3.86 2.25 -5.75
N ASP A 86 -2.84 1.76 -5.06
CA ASP A 86 -1.45 2.11 -5.31
C ASP A 86 -0.97 1.41 -6.60
N GLU A 87 -0.97 2.16 -7.69
CA GLU A 87 -0.48 1.70 -9.00
C GLU A 87 0.97 1.17 -8.94
N SER A 88 1.80 1.73 -8.07
CA SER A 88 3.19 1.28 -7.90
C SER A 88 3.26 -0.10 -7.26
N ALA A 89 2.40 -0.36 -6.25
CA ALA A 89 2.28 -1.68 -5.63
C ALA A 89 1.77 -2.71 -6.64
N CYS A 90 0.73 -2.38 -7.41
CA CYS A 90 0.19 -3.25 -8.47
C CYS A 90 1.26 -3.57 -9.53
N ASN A 91 1.97 -2.56 -10.03
CA ASN A 91 3.05 -2.75 -11.01
C ASN A 91 4.23 -3.57 -10.47
N THR A 92 4.49 -3.51 -9.15
CA THR A 92 5.49 -4.35 -8.50
C THR A 92 5.06 -5.83 -8.53
N MET A 93 3.77 -6.12 -8.28
CA MET A 93 3.23 -7.49 -8.41
C MET A 93 3.33 -8.01 -9.84
N VAL A 94 3.00 -7.17 -10.83
CA VAL A 94 3.14 -7.50 -12.27
C VAL A 94 4.58 -7.88 -12.60
N THR A 95 5.53 -7.05 -12.18
CA THR A 95 6.96 -7.28 -12.42
C THR A 95 7.45 -8.56 -11.75
N ALA A 96 7.01 -8.82 -10.52
CA ALA A 96 7.37 -10.03 -9.78
C ALA A 96 6.87 -11.30 -10.49
N LEU A 97 5.65 -11.27 -11.05
CA LEU A 97 5.03 -12.41 -11.73
C LEU A 97 5.54 -12.61 -13.15
N SER A 98 5.72 -11.56 -13.95
CA SER A 98 6.08 -11.66 -15.37
C SER A 98 7.40 -12.40 -15.61
N SER A 99 8.28 -12.41 -14.63
CA SER A 99 9.61 -13.06 -14.69
C SER A 99 9.85 -13.97 -13.48
N LEU A 100 8.80 -14.59 -12.93
CA LEU A 100 8.95 -15.46 -11.77
C LEU A 100 9.62 -16.78 -12.18
N ASN A 101 10.84 -16.95 -11.71
CA ASN A 101 11.62 -18.15 -11.90
C ASN A 101 11.84 -18.89 -10.57
N ALA A 102 11.76 -20.22 -10.62
CA ALA A 102 12.18 -21.05 -9.50
C ALA A 102 13.71 -21.11 -9.43
N LYS A 103 14.22 -21.10 -8.23
CA LYS A 103 15.63 -21.38 -7.95
C LYS A 103 15.96 -22.86 -8.16
N ARG A 104 15.02 -23.72 -7.74
CA ARG A 104 15.22 -25.18 -7.76
C ARG A 104 13.91 -25.88 -8.00
N GLN A 105 14.00 -27.02 -8.67
CA GLN A 105 12.98 -28.05 -8.66
C GLN A 105 13.41 -29.13 -7.69
N LEU A 106 12.51 -29.58 -6.84
CA LEU A 106 12.75 -30.58 -5.80
C LEU A 106 11.88 -31.80 -6.05
N ASP A 107 12.39 -32.94 -5.63
CA ASP A 107 11.58 -34.16 -5.50
C ASP A 107 10.88 -34.15 -4.14
N ALA A 108 9.55 -34.05 -4.15
CA ALA A 108 8.75 -34.03 -2.94
C ALA A 108 9.01 -35.33 -2.14
N GLN A 109 9.41 -35.22 -0.87
CA GLN A 109 9.65 -36.37 0.00
C GLN A 109 8.33 -36.77 0.66
N ALA A 110 8.03 -38.06 0.65
CA ALA A 110 6.83 -38.59 1.28
C ALA A 110 6.85 -38.32 2.79
N GLY A 111 5.81 -37.67 3.31
CA GLY A 111 5.65 -37.39 4.74
C GLY A 111 6.30 -36.07 5.20
N GLU A 112 6.89 -35.27 4.31
CA GLU A 112 7.31 -33.90 4.60
C GLU A 112 6.18 -32.94 4.35
N ASP A 113 6.00 -31.97 5.27
CA ASP A 113 5.04 -30.89 5.17
C ASP A 113 5.72 -29.65 4.61
N TYR A 114 5.29 -29.25 3.42
CA TYR A 114 5.78 -28.05 2.73
C TYR A 114 4.83 -26.84 2.92
N GLY A 115 3.79 -26.97 3.74
CA GLY A 115 2.83 -25.92 4.07
C GLY A 115 1.75 -25.67 3.01
N PHE A 116 1.46 -26.66 2.15
CA PHE A 116 0.43 -26.49 1.12
C PHE A 116 -0.99 -26.82 1.58
N ASP A 117 -1.15 -27.51 2.71
CA ASP A 117 -2.49 -27.81 3.29
C ASP A 117 -3.18 -26.55 3.85
N ALA A 118 -2.38 -25.54 4.24
CA ALA A 118 -2.85 -24.23 4.68
C ALA A 118 -1.89 -23.14 4.15
N PRO A 119 -1.91 -22.84 2.86
CA PRO A 119 -0.97 -21.91 2.25
C PRO A 119 -1.18 -20.49 2.76
N GLU A 120 -0.10 -19.79 3.08
CA GLU A 120 -0.15 -18.38 3.46
C GLU A 120 -0.48 -17.48 2.28
N LEU A 121 -0.09 -17.91 1.07
CA LEU A 121 -0.27 -17.14 -0.16
C LEU A 121 -0.64 -18.07 -1.31
N THR A 122 -1.70 -17.71 -2.02
CA THR A 122 -2.02 -18.27 -3.34
C THR A 122 -2.16 -17.11 -4.33
N VAL A 123 -1.53 -17.24 -5.50
CA VAL A 123 -1.60 -16.21 -6.56
C VAL A 123 -2.09 -16.86 -7.84
N THR A 124 -3.13 -16.30 -8.40
CA THR A 124 -3.66 -16.66 -9.73
C THR A 124 -3.47 -15.47 -10.66
N VAL A 125 -2.79 -15.68 -11.77
CA VAL A 125 -2.53 -14.66 -12.78
C VAL A 125 -3.17 -15.05 -14.11
N THR A 126 -3.84 -14.10 -14.76
CA THR A 126 -4.39 -14.25 -16.10
C THR A 126 -3.66 -13.31 -17.06
N ALA A 127 -3.00 -13.90 -18.05
CA ALA A 127 -2.26 -13.16 -19.08
C ALA A 127 -2.52 -13.78 -20.47
N ALA A 128 -2.79 -12.97 -21.48
CA ALA A 128 -3.15 -13.42 -22.84
C ALA A 128 -4.26 -14.50 -22.86
N GLY A 129 -5.24 -14.41 -21.91
CA GLY A 129 -6.32 -15.40 -21.79
C GLY A 129 -5.92 -16.74 -21.17
N GLN A 130 -4.69 -16.88 -20.71
CA GLN A 130 -4.17 -18.07 -20.02
C GLN A 130 -4.12 -17.78 -18.50
N THR A 131 -4.59 -18.74 -17.71
CA THR A 131 -4.55 -18.62 -16.23
C THR A 131 -3.50 -19.56 -15.66
N THR A 132 -2.70 -19.05 -14.74
CA THR A 132 -1.70 -19.81 -13.98
C THR A 132 -1.93 -19.56 -12.49
N THR A 133 -2.03 -20.63 -11.71
CA THR A 133 -2.14 -20.55 -10.25
C THR A 133 -0.86 -21.06 -9.61
N LEU A 134 -0.35 -20.30 -8.65
CA LEU A 134 0.80 -20.60 -7.83
C LEU A 134 0.38 -20.66 -6.37
N THR A 135 0.65 -21.78 -5.72
CA THR A 135 0.42 -21.95 -4.28
C THR A 135 1.77 -21.91 -3.57
N PHE A 136 1.92 -20.96 -2.65
CA PHE A 136 3.15 -20.78 -1.87
C PHE A 136 2.95 -21.37 -0.49
N GLY A 137 3.77 -22.35 -0.18
CA GLY A 137 3.82 -23.02 1.11
C GLY A 137 4.75 -22.32 2.11
N SER A 138 5.27 -23.09 3.07
CA SER A 138 6.19 -22.61 4.09
C SER A 138 7.55 -22.21 3.51
N SER A 139 8.35 -21.49 4.30
CA SER A 139 9.74 -21.18 3.96
C SER A 139 10.67 -22.32 4.40
N ASN A 140 11.66 -22.62 3.56
CA ASN A 140 12.74 -23.54 3.92
C ASN A 140 13.58 -22.93 5.04
N THR A 141 13.69 -23.61 6.16
CA THR A 141 14.37 -23.12 7.37
C THR A 141 15.87 -22.94 7.22
N VAL A 142 16.47 -23.55 6.19
CA VAL A 142 17.92 -23.51 5.93
C VAL A 142 18.27 -22.42 4.92
N THR A 143 17.52 -22.34 3.80
CA THR A 143 17.82 -21.41 2.71
C THR A 143 17.01 -20.12 2.78
N GLY A 144 15.89 -20.11 3.50
CA GLY A 144 14.93 -19.01 3.52
C GLY A 144 14.06 -18.92 2.25
N ASP A 145 14.26 -19.82 1.30
CA ASP A 145 13.45 -19.87 0.08
C ASP A 145 12.05 -20.39 0.39
N ARG A 146 11.05 -19.92 -0.36
CA ARG A 146 9.67 -20.34 -0.21
C ARG A 146 9.35 -21.50 -1.14
N TYR A 147 8.66 -22.52 -0.62
CA TYR A 147 8.15 -23.61 -1.44
C TYR A 147 6.98 -23.13 -2.29
N VAL A 148 6.91 -23.61 -3.54
CA VAL A 148 5.84 -23.26 -4.46
C VAL A 148 5.45 -24.46 -5.32
N GLN A 149 4.14 -24.59 -5.53
CA GLN A 149 3.53 -25.49 -6.51
C GLN A 149 2.82 -24.66 -7.57
N LYS A 150 2.92 -25.13 -8.81
CA LYS A 150 2.19 -24.56 -9.95
C LYS A 150 1.03 -25.50 -10.30
N ASP A 151 -0.16 -24.95 -10.48
CA ASP A 151 -1.33 -25.74 -10.87
C ASP A 151 -1.07 -26.49 -12.19
N GLY A 152 -1.53 -27.77 -12.24
CA GLY A 152 -1.29 -28.67 -13.35
C GLY A 152 0.13 -29.25 -13.42
N ASP A 153 1.02 -28.92 -12.47
CA ASP A 153 2.37 -29.50 -12.35
C ASP A 153 2.48 -30.33 -11.06
N THR A 154 3.17 -31.45 -11.13
CA THR A 154 3.42 -32.31 -9.98
C THR A 154 4.74 -32.01 -9.28
N ALA A 155 5.55 -31.13 -9.84
CA ALA A 155 6.84 -30.76 -9.31
C ALA A 155 6.71 -29.78 -8.13
N LEU A 156 7.63 -29.90 -7.19
CA LEU A 156 7.84 -28.96 -6.10
C LEU A 156 8.98 -28.00 -6.49
N TYR A 157 8.77 -26.72 -6.25
CA TYR A 157 9.76 -25.70 -6.56
C TYR A 157 10.12 -24.87 -5.34
N THR A 158 11.22 -24.13 -5.42
CA THR A 158 11.55 -23.07 -4.46
C THR A 158 11.79 -21.76 -5.19
N VAL A 159 11.35 -20.67 -4.57
CA VAL A 159 11.58 -19.30 -5.05
C VAL A 159 12.19 -18.46 -3.93
N ASP A 160 12.86 -17.38 -4.29
CA ASP A 160 13.31 -16.40 -3.32
C ASP A 160 12.09 -15.77 -2.61
N ALA A 161 12.09 -15.77 -1.28
CA ALA A 161 10.97 -15.23 -0.49
C ALA A 161 10.70 -13.75 -0.78
N SER A 162 11.72 -12.98 -1.17
CA SER A 162 11.55 -11.57 -1.54
C SER A 162 10.64 -11.36 -2.76
N ARG A 163 10.53 -12.36 -3.65
CA ARG A 163 9.66 -12.32 -4.83
C ARG A 163 8.17 -12.35 -4.48
N THR A 164 7.82 -12.81 -3.29
CA THR A 164 6.43 -12.90 -2.83
C THR A 164 6.05 -11.79 -1.85
N ALA A 165 6.99 -10.96 -1.43
CA ALA A 165 6.77 -9.90 -0.45
C ALA A 165 5.74 -8.84 -0.92
N CYS A 166 5.67 -8.60 -2.23
CA CYS A 166 4.68 -7.67 -2.83
C CYS A 166 3.22 -8.14 -2.70
N PHE A 167 2.96 -9.40 -2.32
CA PHE A 167 1.62 -9.91 -2.07
C PHE A 167 1.22 -9.93 -0.59
N ALA A 168 2.07 -9.41 0.30
CA ALA A 168 1.81 -9.36 1.74
C ALA A 168 0.98 -8.10 2.13
N TYR A 169 0.02 -7.72 1.30
CA TYR A 169 -0.86 -6.59 1.53
C TYR A 169 -2.32 -7.05 1.62
N ASP A 170 -3.04 -6.51 2.59
CA ASP A 170 -4.49 -6.48 2.61
C ASP A 170 -5.02 -5.28 1.77
N LYS A 171 -6.33 -5.10 1.73
CA LYS A 171 -6.94 -3.99 0.99
C LYS A 171 -6.38 -2.64 1.43
N ALA A 172 -6.26 -2.42 2.74
CA ALA A 172 -5.75 -1.15 3.28
C ALA A 172 -4.29 -0.89 2.89
N GLY A 173 -3.46 -1.94 2.84
CA GLY A 173 -2.07 -1.86 2.40
C GLY A 173 -1.89 -1.59 0.90
N LEU A 174 -2.95 -1.75 0.10
CA LEU A 174 -2.98 -1.40 -1.32
C LEU A 174 -3.56 0.00 -1.59
N PHE A 175 -3.89 0.77 -0.55
CA PHE A 175 -4.41 2.11 -0.74
C PHE A 175 -3.35 3.05 -1.33
N GLY A 176 -3.69 3.67 -2.46
CA GLY A 176 -2.89 4.72 -3.08
C GLY A 176 -3.25 6.09 -2.53
N SER A 177 -2.33 6.73 -1.84
CA SER A 177 -2.58 8.07 -1.28
C SER A 177 -2.76 9.10 -2.41
N PHE A 178 -3.83 9.90 -2.35
CA PHE A 178 -4.16 10.94 -3.32
C PHE A 178 -4.93 12.08 -2.66
N SER A 179 -5.12 13.20 -3.38
CA SER A 179 -5.96 14.31 -2.93
C SER A 179 -7.36 14.22 -3.56
N PRO A 180 -8.41 13.86 -2.79
CA PRO A 180 -9.77 13.77 -3.33
C PRO A 180 -10.35 15.14 -3.67
N ALA A 181 -9.80 16.21 -3.12
CA ALA A 181 -10.18 17.57 -3.46
C ALA A 181 -9.90 17.92 -4.93
N GLY A 182 -8.83 17.36 -5.53
CA GLY A 182 -8.53 17.45 -6.95
C GLY A 182 -8.16 18.84 -7.44
N PHE A 183 -7.62 19.70 -6.56
CA PHE A 183 -7.06 21.01 -6.88
C PHE A 183 -5.73 21.21 -6.14
N ALA A 184 -4.88 22.09 -6.63
CA ALA A 184 -3.68 22.50 -5.91
C ALA A 184 -3.98 23.73 -5.03
N ALA A 185 -3.23 23.90 -3.94
CA ALA A 185 -3.38 25.07 -3.05
C ALA A 185 -3.23 26.41 -3.79
N SER A 186 -2.40 26.45 -4.84
CA SER A 186 -2.18 27.61 -5.70
C SER A 186 -3.37 27.99 -6.59
N ASP A 187 -4.30 27.06 -6.81
CA ASP A 187 -5.44 27.26 -7.71
C ASP A 187 -6.65 27.84 -6.98
N VAL A 188 -6.54 27.94 -5.64
CA VAL A 188 -7.62 28.41 -4.78
C VAL A 188 -7.74 29.95 -4.86
N GLU A 189 -8.92 30.43 -5.21
CA GLU A 189 -9.24 31.85 -5.29
C GLU A 189 -10.05 32.33 -4.08
N GLN A 190 -10.87 31.42 -3.50
CA GLN A 190 -11.74 31.76 -2.38
C GLN A 190 -11.96 30.52 -1.49
N VAL A 191 -12.01 30.75 -0.18
CA VAL A 191 -12.38 29.72 0.82
C VAL A 191 -13.48 30.29 1.70
N ALA A 192 -14.62 29.63 1.78
CA ALA A 192 -15.68 29.94 2.71
C ALA A 192 -16.06 28.74 3.54
N TYR A 193 -16.08 28.87 4.86
CA TYR A 193 -16.38 27.72 5.72
C TYR A 193 -17.28 28.08 6.89
N THR A 194 -17.98 27.07 7.38
CA THR A 194 -18.81 27.13 8.58
C THR A 194 -18.31 26.11 9.58
N LEU A 195 -17.94 26.53 10.78
CA LEU A 195 -17.50 25.67 11.89
C LEU A 195 -18.68 25.04 12.63
N ALA A 196 -18.41 24.00 13.40
CA ALA A 196 -19.40 23.38 14.30
C ALA A 196 -20.03 24.38 15.30
N SER A 197 -19.30 25.44 15.66
CA SER A 197 -19.81 26.53 16.49
C SER A 197 -20.89 27.38 15.81
N GLY A 198 -21.05 27.25 14.50
CA GLY A 198 -21.88 28.11 13.63
C GLY A 198 -21.15 29.36 13.15
N GLU A 199 -19.89 29.56 13.53
CA GLU A 199 -19.05 30.63 13.01
C GLU A 199 -18.82 30.50 11.51
N LYS A 200 -18.89 31.59 10.76
CA LYS A 200 -18.65 31.61 9.34
C LYS A 200 -17.45 32.48 9.02
N VAL A 201 -16.53 31.92 8.24
CA VAL A 201 -15.34 32.63 7.77
C VAL A 201 -15.32 32.58 6.25
N SER A 202 -14.93 33.70 5.63
CA SER A 202 -14.75 33.75 4.18
C SER A 202 -13.48 34.52 3.86
N LEU A 203 -12.62 33.88 3.06
CA LEU A 203 -11.30 34.36 2.65
C LEU A 203 -11.26 34.49 1.15
N THR A 204 -10.58 35.51 0.65
CA THR A 204 -10.37 35.72 -0.78
C THR A 204 -8.93 36.07 -1.07
N ALA A 205 -8.40 35.51 -2.17
CA ALA A 205 -7.09 35.84 -2.68
C ALA A 205 -7.12 37.20 -3.39
N GLY A 206 -6.13 38.02 -3.12
CA GLY A 206 -5.84 39.26 -3.83
C GLY A 206 -4.43 39.27 -4.39
N SER A 207 -4.15 40.15 -5.32
CA SER A 207 -2.80 40.31 -5.86
C SER A 207 -2.28 41.68 -5.43
N GLU A 208 -1.14 41.70 -4.73
CA GLU A 208 -0.49 42.92 -4.27
C GLU A 208 0.93 43.04 -4.84
N LEU A 209 1.41 44.27 -4.95
CA LEU A 209 2.77 44.51 -5.43
C LEU A 209 3.79 44.05 -4.38
N ALA A 210 4.68 43.12 -4.72
CA ALA A 210 5.72 42.67 -3.84
C ALA A 210 6.86 43.70 -3.75
N GLY A 211 6.92 44.44 -2.62
CA GLY A 211 8.01 45.36 -2.27
C GLY A 211 7.87 46.79 -2.79
N ASP A 212 8.64 47.71 -2.17
CA ASP A 212 8.77 49.13 -2.52
C ASP A 212 9.63 49.30 -3.81
N GLY A 213 9.22 48.68 -4.91
CA GLY A 213 9.96 48.77 -6.19
C GLY A 213 9.77 50.08 -6.87
N ASP A 214 10.69 51.06 -6.67
CA ASP A 214 10.79 52.29 -7.43
C ASP A 214 11.23 52.09 -8.90
N GLU A 215 11.38 50.85 -9.38
CA GLU A 215 11.74 50.55 -10.77
C GLU A 215 10.61 49.81 -11.50
N ALA A 216 9.97 50.54 -12.39
CA ALA A 216 8.81 50.12 -13.18
C ALA A 216 9.02 48.94 -14.15
N ASP A 217 10.21 48.31 -14.16
CA ASP A 217 10.60 47.29 -15.15
C ASP A 217 10.64 45.87 -14.58
N SER A 218 10.33 45.64 -13.28
CA SER A 218 10.28 44.33 -12.65
C SER A 218 9.27 44.21 -11.49
N ALA A 219 8.06 44.79 -11.68
CA ALA A 219 6.99 44.65 -10.70
C ALA A 219 6.61 43.16 -10.53
N SER A 220 6.97 42.56 -9.40
CA SER A 220 6.48 41.24 -9.00
C SER A 220 5.20 41.41 -8.15
N TYR A 221 4.25 40.54 -8.38
CA TYR A 221 3.00 40.50 -7.60
C TYR A 221 3.02 39.25 -6.73
N GLU A 222 2.57 39.38 -5.49
CA GLU A 222 2.34 38.28 -4.58
C GLU A 222 0.87 38.08 -4.28
N THR A 223 0.46 36.85 -3.98
CA THR A 223 -0.89 36.55 -3.55
C THR A 223 -1.01 36.83 -2.06
N VAL A 224 -1.94 37.77 -1.72
CA VAL A 224 -2.26 38.09 -0.32
C VAL A 224 -3.71 37.73 -0.04
N TRP A 225 -3.92 37.00 1.03
CA TRP A 225 -5.25 36.58 1.47
C TRP A 225 -5.84 37.60 2.44
N ARG A 226 -7.15 37.85 2.32
CA ARG A 226 -7.89 38.75 3.17
C ARG A 226 -9.25 38.17 3.53
N PHE A 227 -9.86 38.66 4.62
CA PHE A 227 -11.26 38.35 4.87
C PHE A 227 -12.13 38.98 3.76
N ALA A 228 -13.09 38.22 3.25
CA ALA A 228 -13.99 38.72 2.22
C ALA A 228 -14.86 39.86 2.81
N GLY A 229 -14.73 41.07 2.21
CA GLY A 229 -15.46 42.26 2.66
C GLY A 229 -14.81 43.05 3.82
N ASP A 230 -13.66 42.62 4.32
CA ASP A 230 -12.86 43.35 5.29
C ASP A 230 -11.40 43.41 4.82
N ALA A 231 -10.99 44.56 4.33
CA ALA A 231 -9.63 44.81 3.84
C ALA A 231 -8.71 45.37 4.92
N ASP A 232 -9.26 45.77 6.08
CA ASP A 232 -8.52 46.43 7.15
C ASP A 232 -7.92 45.45 8.17
N THR A 233 -8.46 44.25 8.25
CA THR A 233 -7.95 43.21 9.15
C THR A 233 -6.91 42.35 8.44
N ASP A 234 -5.67 42.42 8.92
CA ASP A 234 -4.58 41.61 8.38
C ASP A 234 -4.68 40.15 8.83
N LEU A 235 -4.46 39.25 7.89
CA LEU A 235 -4.39 37.80 8.16
C LEU A 235 -2.94 37.31 8.34
N ASP A 236 -2.79 36.34 9.20
CA ASP A 236 -1.57 35.54 9.30
C ASP A 236 -1.47 34.66 8.03
N GLN A 237 -0.69 35.13 7.06
CA GLN A 237 -0.55 34.47 5.74
C GLN A 237 0.00 33.04 5.86
N ASP A 238 0.86 32.75 6.86
CA ASP A 238 1.40 31.42 7.07
C ASP A 238 0.31 30.43 7.51
N LYS A 239 -0.62 30.86 8.36
CA LYS A 239 -1.78 30.04 8.75
C LYS A 239 -2.74 29.81 7.59
N VAL A 240 -2.99 30.86 6.78
CA VAL A 240 -3.81 30.69 5.58
C VAL A 240 -3.15 29.72 4.61
N GLN A 241 -1.85 29.84 4.36
CA GLN A 241 -1.11 28.91 3.50
C GLN A 241 -1.14 27.47 4.04
N SER A 242 -1.05 27.31 5.37
CA SER A 242 -1.19 26.00 6.02
C SER A 242 -2.60 25.41 5.81
N MET A 243 -3.64 26.23 5.92
CA MET A 243 -5.02 25.82 5.62
C MET A 243 -5.18 25.40 4.16
N LEU A 244 -4.68 26.19 3.20
CA LEU A 244 -4.76 25.86 1.77
C LEU A 244 -4.05 24.54 1.44
N SER A 245 -2.88 24.34 2.05
CA SER A 245 -2.14 23.07 1.93
C SER A 245 -2.92 21.91 2.52
N ALA A 246 -3.61 22.10 3.65
CA ALA A 246 -4.44 21.08 4.27
C ALA A 246 -5.66 20.73 3.40
N LEU A 247 -6.33 21.72 2.77
CA LEU A 247 -7.47 21.51 1.88
C LEU A 247 -7.13 20.71 0.61
N SER A 248 -5.88 20.76 0.16
CA SER A 248 -5.37 20.00 -1.00
C SER A 248 -4.53 18.77 -0.61
N SER A 249 -4.52 18.39 0.68
CA SER A 249 -3.68 17.29 1.19
C SER A 249 -4.12 15.93 0.68
N TYR A 250 -3.15 15.00 0.69
CA TYR A 250 -3.41 13.59 0.46
C TYR A 250 -4.09 12.96 1.67
N VAL A 251 -5.00 12.03 1.38
CA VAL A 251 -5.70 11.23 2.39
C VAL A 251 -4.93 9.95 2.73
N SER A 252 -5.16 9.40 3.91
CA SER A 252 -4.44 8.23 4.41
C SER A 252 -5.22 6.92 4.29
N GLY A 253 -6.49 6.98 3.90
CA GLY A 253 -7.35 5.81 3.69
C GLY A 253 -8.68 6.20 3.07
N GLN A 254 -9.42 5.19 2.61
CA GLN A 254 -10.72 5.32 1.98
C GLN A 254 -11.66 4.24 2.50
N ILE A 255 -12.89 4.62 2.78
CA ILE A 255 -14.02 3.74 3.07
C ILE A 255 -15.02 3.96 1.94
N THR A 256 -15.17 3.00 1.08
CA THR A 256 -16.08 3.09 -0.06
C THR A 256 -17.50 2.62 0.32
N PRO A 257 -18.50 2.86 -0.52
CA PRO A 257 -19.83 2.24 -0.35
C PRO A 257 -19.78 0.71 -0.28
N ALA A 258 -18.84 0.07 -0.99
CA ALA A 258 -18.64 -1.38 -0.93
C ALA A 258 -18.13 -1.86 0.43
N ASP A 259 -17.39 -1.03 1.16
CA ASP A 259 -16.97 -1.28 2.54
C ASP A 259 -18.09 -1.02 3.56
N GLY A 260 -19.22 -0.50 3.13
CA GLY A 260 -20.32 -0.10 4.00
C GLY A 260 -20.09 1.26 4.66
N ALA A 261 -19.60 2.25 3.88
CA ALA A 261 -19.41 3.62 4.36
C ALA A 261 -20.63 4.13 5.13
N ASP A 262 -20.43 4.48 6.39
CA ASP A 262 -21.46 5.04 7.27
C ASP A 262 -21.06 6.44 7.73
N PRO A 263 -21.60 7.50 7.10
CA PRO A 263 -21.28 8.87 7.48
C PRO A 263 -21.60 9.19 8.94
N ALA A 264 -22.66 8.59 9.51
CA ALA A 264 -23.02 8.85 10.91
C ALA A 264 -21.96 8.29 11.88
N ALA A 265 -21.46 7.08 11.62
CA ALA A 265 -20.37 6.48 12.40
C ALA A 265 -19.06 7.28 12.33
N CYS A 266 -18.83 7.96 11.19
CA CYS A 266 -17.68 8.84 10.97
C CYS A 266 -17.90 10.29 11.48
N GLY A 267 -19.04 10.59 12.13
CA GLY A 267 -19.29 11.88 12.77
C GLY A 267 -19.90 12.95 11.87
N PHE A 268 -20.31 12.64 10.64
CA PHE A 268 -20.85 13.62 9.70
C PHE A 268 -22.26 14.15 10.05
N ASP A 269 -22.96 13.57 11.04
CA ASP A 269 -24.18 14.15 11.62
C ASP A 269 -23.93 15.48 12.34
N ALA A 270 -22.68 15.71 12.80
CA ALA A 270 -22.26 16.94 13.46
C ALA A 270 -20.83 17.31 13.00
N PRO A 271 -20.68 17.76 11.75
CA PRO A 271 -19.37 18.03 11.17
C PRO A 271 -18.63 19.14 11.91
N LEU A 272 -17.31 19.03 11.96
CA LEU A 272 -16.42 20.05 12.55
C LEU A 272 -16.33 21.28 11.67
N ALA A 273 -16.29 21.10 10.36
CA ALA A 273 -16.32 22.18 9.37
C ALA A 273 -16.94 21.72 8.04
N VAL A 274 -17.67 22.64 7.41
CA VAL A 274 -18.10 22.53 6.02
C VAL A 274 -17.41 23.65 5.25
N VAL A 275 -16.54 23.28 4.30
CA VAL A 275 -15.64 24.19 3.59
C VAL A 275 -16.00 24.22 2.12
N GLN A 276 -16.24 25.39 1.56
CA GLN A 276 -16.40 25.63 0.14
C GLN A 276 -15.12 26.24 -0.39
N VAL A 277 -14.52 25.58 -1.37
CA VAL A 277 -13.30 26.05 -2.03
C VAL A 277 -13.64 26.40 -3.47
N THR A 278 -13.34 27.63 -3.87
CA THR A 278 -13.55 28.11 -5.24
C THR A 278 -12.22 28.23 -5.94
N THR A 279 -12.15 27.63 -7.12
CA THR A 279 -11.05 27.72 -8.08
C THR A 279 -11.58 28.21 -9.43
N ALA A 280 -10.73 28.41 -10.42
CA ALA A 280 -11.14 28.72 -11.79
C ALA A 280 -12.08 27.66 -12.40
N ASP A 281 -11.98 26.39 -11.96
CA ASP A 281 -12.79 25.27 -12.45
C ASP A 281 -14.16 25.14 -11.76
N GLY A 282 -14.41 25.92 -10.71
CA GLY A 282 -15.68 25.95 -9.98
C GLY A 282 -15.51 25.83 -8.47
N THR A 283 -16.61 25.55 -7.78
CA THR A 283 -16.65 25.40 -6.32
C THR A 283 -16.83 23.95 -5.93
N LYS A 284 -16.02 23.48 -4.96
CA LYS A 284 -16.14 22.18 -4.31
C LYS A 284 -16.47 22.36 -2.84
N THR A 285 -17.31 21.46 -2.31
CA THR A 285 -17.62 21.41 -0.89
C THR A 285 -16.90 20.23 -0.25
N LEU A 286 -16.13 20.51 0.80
CA LEU A 286 -15.40 19.56 1.62
C LEU A 286 -16.00 19.56 3.01
N THR A 287 -16.37 18.41 3.54
CA THR A 287 -16.93 18.28 4.90
C THR A 287 -15.98 17.49 5.77
N TYR A 288 -15.55 18.06 6.88
CA TYR A 288 -14.65 17.44 7.85
C TYR A 288 -15.40 17.05 9.11
N ALA A 289 -15.16 15.85 9.58
CA ALA A 289 -15.79 15.31 10.78
C ALA A 289 -14.79 14.49 11.61
N SER A 290 -15.14 14.25 12.88
CA SER A 290 -14.38 13.37 13.76
C SER A 290 -15.30 12.27 14.29
N GLY A 291 -14.94 11.03 14.00
CA GLY A 291 -15.62 9.83 14.48
C GLY A 291 -14.89 9.17 15.62
N THR A 292 -15.28 7.94 15.94
CA THR A 292 -14.68 7.17 17.05
C THR A 292 -13.24 6.75 16.74
N ASP A 293 -12.96 6.45 15.47
CA ASP A 293 -11.69 5.82 15.06
C ASP A 293 -10.73 6.79 14.34
N GLY A 294 -11.12 8.07 14.19
CA GLY A 294 -10.27 9.07 13.55
C GLY A 294 -11.02 10.26 12.99
N ASP A 295 -10.31 11.03 12.20
CA ASP A 295 -10.82 12.19 11.50
C ASP A 295 -11.06 11.86 10.02
N TYR A 296 -12.11 12.47 9.46
CA TYR A 296 -12.63 12.08 8.15
C TYR A 296 -12.98 13.29 7.30
N LEU A 297 -12.91 13.07 5.99
CA LEU A 297 -13.30 14.01 4.93
C LEU A 297 -14.33 13.33 4.02
N MET A 298 -15.38 14.07 3.65
CA MET A 298 -16.23 13.79 2.51
C MET A 298 -16.14 14.95 1.50
N VAL A 299 -16.15 14.59 0.21
CA VAL A 299 -16.16 15.54 -0.91
C VAL A 299 -17.53 15.50 -1.57
N GLU A 300 -18.13 16.65 -1.83
CA GLU A 300 -19.45 16.72 -2.49
C GLU A 300 -19.41 16.02 -3.85
N GLY A 301 -20.36 15.12 -4.07
CA GLY A 301 -20.46 14.33 -5.30
C GLY A 301 -19.62 13.05 -5.30
N ASP A 302 -19.00 12.70 -4.17
CA ASP A 302 -18.27 11.46 -3.96
C ASP A 302 -18.90 10.72 -2.76
N ASP A 303 -19.22 9.45 -2.95
CA ASP A 303 -19.87 8.63 -1.92
C ASP A 303 -18.88 7.96 -0.97
N SER A 304 -17.57 8.16 -1.18
CA SER A 304 -16.51 7.65 -0.32
C SER A 304 -16.25 8.55 0.89
N ILE A 305 -15.78 7.95 1.97
CA ILE A 305 -15.30 8.64 3.17
C ILE A 305 -13.78 8.45 3.22
N TYR A 306 -13.07 9.54 3.44
CA TYR A 306 -11.61 9.55 3.44
C TYR A 306 -11.05 9.77 4.84
N ALA A 307 -10.09 8.96 5.26
CA ALA A 307 -9.37 9.17 6.50
C ALA A 307 -8.31 10.26 6.32
N VAL A 308 -8.29 11.22 7.24
CA VAL A 308 -7.38 12.35 7.24
C VAL A 308 -6.58 12.44 8.53
N ASP A 309 -5.41 13.08 8.48
CA ASP A 309 -4.63 13.36 9.69
C ASP A 309 -5.29 14.48 10.51
N GLY A 310 -5.23 14.39 11.84
CA GLY A 310 -5.79 15.41 12.73
C GLY A 310 -5.18 16.80 12.55
N SER A 311 -3.97 16.92 12.03
CA SER A 311 -3.35 18.20 11.68
C SER A 311 -4.07 18.91 10.53
N ILE A 312 -4.63 18.14 9.59
CA ILE A 312 -5.46 18.68 8.50
C ILE A 312 -6.73 19.30 9.09
N VAL A 313 -7.42 18.54 9.95
CA VAL A 313 -8.63 19.03 10.62
C VAL A 313 -8.32 20.29 11.45
N GLN A 314 -7.23 20.30 12.19
CA GLN A 314 -6.82 21.48 12.95
C GLN A 314 -6.56 22.70 12.05
N ALA A 315 -5.96 22.52 10.90
CA ALA A 315 -5.68 23.63 9.97
C ALA A 315 -6.97 24.20 9.33
N VAL A 316 -7.97 23.35 9.02
CA VAL A 316 -9.21 23.78 8.35
C VAL A 316 -10.31 24.21 9.31
N THR A 317 -10.13 24.06 10.64
CA THR A 317 -11.09 24.46 11.67
C THR A 317 -10.67 25.71 12.45
N GLN A 318 -9.81 26.57 11.86
CA GLN A 318 -9.38 27.82 12.47
C GLN A 318 -10.56 28.82 12.57
N THR A 319 -10.68 29.49 13.71
CA THR A 319 -11.60 30.63 13.88
C THR A 319 -11.07 31.88 13.18
N ALA A 320 -11.91 32.87 12.91
CA ALA A 320 -11.48 34.16 12.35
C ALA A 320 -10.39 34.81 13.22
N ASP A 321 -10.59 34.82 14.54
CA ASP A 321 -9.61 35.38 15.51
C ASP A 321 -8.27 34.66 15.43
N ALA A 322 -8.28 33.35 15.24
CA ALA A 322 -7.06 32.54 15.13
C ALA A 322 -6.28 32.83 13.82
N LEU A 323 -6.96 33.21 12.77
CA LEU A 323 -6.34 33.58 11.48
C LEU A 323 -5.86 35.03 11.44
N THR A 324 -6.27 35.89 12.34
CA THR A 324 -5.84 37.29 12.38
C THR A 324 -4.35 37.39 12.77
N ALA A 325 -3.61 38.27 12.11
CA ALA A 325 -2.22 38.57 12.45
C ALA A 325 -2.13 39.21 13.84
N ALA A 326 -1.07 38.91 14.59
CA ALA A 326 -0.86 39.34 15.97
C ALA A 326 -0.34 40.80 16.02
#